data_7a293876b4a44577a808b44c115dda7f
#
_entry.id   7a293876b4a44577a808b44c115dda7f
#
_cell.length_a   1.000
_cell.length_b   1.000
_cell.length_c   1.000
_cell.angle_alpha   90.00
_cell.angle_beta   90.00
_cell.angle_gamma   90.00
#
_symmetry.space_group_name_H-M   'P 1'
#
loop_
_entity.id
_entity.type
_entity.pdbx_description
1 polymer ?
#
loop_
_entity_poly.entity_id
_entity_poly.type
_entity_poly.pdbx_seq_one_letter_code
_entity_poly.pdbx_strand_id
1 'polypeptide(L)'
;MKIEFRNVTFYYKKSEPVLDDLSFVIEDGSMLAIIGHNGSGKSTIAKLIMGLLEPISGEIYINDELLTIDNLDRLRSKMGIIFQNPDNQFVGSTVKDDIAFGLENHLIERSEMERRIEKYSKLVDMELFLDKNPENLSGGQKQRVAIAGVLAMESDLIIFDESTSMLDPKGTKEINKTIKTLKERETDKTIISITHELEEALYADRILVLNNGKIVLDGKPTDVLPCQDILEASGLKVIDGLKLIKDLEKVEFASKKEVIDTLWESIFQM
;
A
#
# COMPACT_ATOMS: atom_id res chain seq x y z
N MET A 1 2.95 3.31 13.52
CA MET A 1 2.82 1.91 14.02
C MET A 1 3.97 1.07 13.48
N LYS A 2 4.88 0.58 14.34
CA LYS A 2 6.00 -0.30 13.95
C LYS A 2 5.52 -1.74 13.78
N ILE A 3 6.00 -2.45 12.75
CA ILE A 3 5.67 -3.86 12.48
C ILE A 3 6.97 -4.63 12.27
N GLU A 4 7.09 -5.79 12.89
CA GLU A 4 8.27 -6.65 12.76
C GLU A 4 7.87 -8.10 12.48
N PHE A 5 8.42 -8.67 11.43
CA PHE A 5 8.34 -10.08 11.06
C PHE A 5 9.63 -10.77 11.48
N ARG A 6 9.53 -11.90 12.18
CA ARG A 6 10.67 -12.72 12.61
C ARG A 6 10.49 -14.16 12.13
N ASN A 7 11.26 -14.54 11.12
CA ASN A 7 11.30 -15.88 10.52
C ASN A 7 9.91 -16.43 10.17
N VAL A 8 9.04 -15.56 9.61
CA VAL A 8 7.66 -15.90 9.31
C VAL A 8 7.56 -16.78 8.08
N THR A 9 6.94 -17.94 8.25
CA THR A 9 6.60 -18.86 7.16
C THR A 9 5.08 -19.07 7.14
N PHE A 10 4.52 -19.07 5.93
CA PHE A 10 3.10 -19.29 5.72
C PHE A 10 2.83 -20.08 4.44
N TYR A 11 1.84 -20.98 4.48
CA TYR A 11 1.31 -21.69 3.33
C TYR A 11 -0.20 -21.95 3.47
N TYR A 12 -0.94 -21.83 2.36
CA TYR A 12 -2.36 -22.21 2.33
C TYR A 12 -2.55 -23.73 2.25
N LYS A 13 -1.60 -24.43 1.61
CA LYS A 13 -1.57 -25.89 1.50
C LYS A 13 -0.18 -26.38 1.91
N LYS A 14 -0.10 -27.49 2.60
CA LYS A 14 1.15 -28.01 3.20
C LYS A 14 2.34 -28.25 2.24
N SER A 15 2.11 -28.20 0.92
CA SER A 15 3.13 -28.54 -0.08
C SER A 15 3.96 -27.39 -0.61
N GLU A 16 3.49 -26.13 -0.47
CA GLU A 16 4.17 -24.98 -1.10
C GLU A 16 4.09 -23.74 -0.19
N PRO A 17 5.23 -23.28 0.35
CA PRO A 17 5.26 -22.04 1.12
C PRO A 17 4.93 -20.85 0.21
N VAL A 18 3.98 -20.02 0.65
CA VAL A 18 3.66 -18.73 0.04
C VAL A 18 4.58 -17.64 0.58
N LEU A 19 4.99 -17.78 1.84
CA LEU A 19 6.04 -16.99 2.48
C LEU A 19 7.01 -17.97 3.15
N ASP A 20 8.31 -17.77 2.93
CA ASP A 20 9.36 -18.67 3.36
C ASP A 20 10.44 -17.92 4.13
N ASP A 21 10.40 -18.06 5.47
CA ASP A 21 11.37 -17.50 6.42
C ASP A 21 11.57 -15.97 6.29
N LEU A 22 10.47 -15.21 6.23
CA LEU A 22 10.52 -13.77 6.10
C LEU A 22 10.86 -13.07 7.42
N SER A 23 11.87 -12.19 7.36
CA SER A 23 12.24 -11.30 8.46
C SER A 23 12.47 -9.88 7.94
N PHE A 24 11.72 -8.92 8.43
CA PHE A 24 11.86 -7.50 8.11
C PHE A 24 11.14 -6.63 9.15
N VAL A 25 11.46 -5.35 9.17
CA VAL A 25 10.82 -4.36 10.04
C VAL A 25 10.23 -3.25 9.19
N ILE A 26 9.05 -2.77 9.55
CA ILE A 26 8.44 -1.54 9.04
C ILE A 26 8.50 -0.53 10.16
N GLU A 27 9.18 0.57 9.96
CA GLU A 27 9.35 1.60 10.96
C GLU A 27 8.07 2.42 11.15
N ASP A 28 7.86 2.91 12.36
CA ASP A 28 6.75 3.81 12.68
C ASP A 28 6.81 5.09 11.83
N GLY A 29 5.67 5.56 11.33
CA GLY A 29 5.57 6.75 10.50
C GLY A 29 6.23 6.64 9.11
N SER A 30 6.69 5.44 8.71
CA SER A 30 7.30 5.22 7.40
C SER A 30 6.30 4.72 6.35
N MET A 31 6.66 4.91 5.08
CA MET A 31 5.97 4.29 3.95
C MET A 31 6.84 3.18 3.34
N LEU A 32 6.34 1.94 3.40
CA LEU A 32 6.94 0.78 2.75
C LEU A 32 6.14 0.41 1.49
N ALA A 33 6.83 0.26 0.36
CA ALA A 33 6.27 -0.40 -0.82
C ALA A 33 6.69 -1.87 -0.84
N ILE A 34 5.73 -2.78 -0.92
CA ILE A 34 5.95 -4.21 -1.12
C ILE A 34 5.58 -4.53 -2.57
N ILE A 35 6.58 -4.86 -3.38
CA ILE A 35 6.42 -5.10 -4.82
C ILE A 35 6.80 -6.51 -5.21
N GLY A 36 6.25 -7.02 -6.30
CA GLY A 36 6.49 -8.37 -6.82
C GLY A 36 5.38 -8.81 -7.77
N HIS A 37 5.59 -9.90 -8.49
CA HIS A 37 4.57 -10.45 -9.39
C HIS A 37 3.31 -10.95 -8.66
N ASN A 38 2.24 -11.18 -9.42
CA ASN A 38 1.01 -11.77 -8.86
C ASN A 38 1.29 -13.18 -8.33
N GLY A 39 0.86 -13.44 -7.08
CA GLY A 39 1.15 -14.72 -6.40
C GLY A 39 2.47 -14.76 -5.64
N SER A 40 3.28 -13.71 -5.61
CA SER A 40 4.54 -13.68 -4.84
C SER A 40 4.36 -13.69 -3.32
N GLY A 41 3.13 -13.48 -2.80
CA GLY A 41 2.82 -13.48 -1.37
C GLY A 41 2.51 -12.12 -0.75
N LYS A 42 2.47 -11.02 -1.53
CA LYS A 42 2.24 -9.64 -1.04
C LYS A 42 0.99 -9.49 -0.19
N SER A 43 -0.18 -9.85 -0.74
CA SER A 43 -1.46 -9.75 0.00
C SER A 43 -1.54 -10.72 1.18
N THR A 44 -0.71 -11.77 1.19
CA THR A 44 -0.59 -12.66 2.36
C THR A 44 0.09 -11.95 3.52
N ILE A 45 1.10 -11.10 3.25
CA ILE A 45 1.74 -10.25 4.27
C ILE A 45 0.70 -9.31 4.87
N ALA A 46 -0.11 -8.61 4.04
CA ALA A 46 -1.19 -7.74 4.54
C ALA A 46 -2.17 -8.50 5.45
N LYS A 47 -2.61 -9.68 5.02
CA LYS A 47 -3.55 -10.51 5.80
C LYS A 47 -2.95 -10.98 7.12
N LEU A 48 -1.67 -11.29 7.17
CA LEU A 48 -0.95 -11.65 8.40
C LEU A 48 -0.84 -10.45 9.35
N ILE A 49 -0.51 -9.26 8.85
CA ILE A 49 -0.46 -8.02 9.65
C ILE A 49 -1.85 -7.72 10.25
N MET A 50 -2.91 -7.87 9.45
CA MET A 50 -4.29 -7.67 9.90
C MET A 50 -4.80 -8.80 10.81
N GLY A 51 -4.01 -9.85 11.05
CA GLY A 51 -4.42 -11.03 11.82
C GLY A 51 -5.60 -11.80 11.20
N LEU A 52 -5.79 -11.67 9.87
CA LEU A 52 -6.75 -12.48 9.10
C LEU A 52 -6.19 -13.88 8.80
N LEU A 53 -4.89 -14.05 8.95
CA LEU A 53 -4.15 -15.30 8.85
C LEU A 53 -3.17 -15.37 10.04
N GLU A 54 -2.85 -16.58 10.46
CA GLU A 54 -1.82 -16.85 11.46
C GLU A 54 -0.58 -17.46 10.79
N PRO A 55 0.64 -17.06 11.17
CA PRO A 55 1.86 -17.67 10.65
C PRO A 55 1.92 -19.15 11.07
N ILE A 56 2.47 -20.00 10.21
CA ILE A 56 2.72 -21.43 10.53
C ILE A 56 3.95 -21.56 11.43
N SER A 57 4.94 -20.70 11.22
CA SER A 57 6.10 -20.54 12.10
C SER A 57 6.58 -19.09 12.05
N GLY A 58 7.39 -18.72 13.02
CA GLY A 58 7.84 -17.35 13.22
C GLY A 58 6.83 -16.51 14.00
N GLU A 59 7.13 -15.23 14.16
CA GLU A 59 6.38 -14.31 15.01
C GLU A 59 6.20 -12.97 14.31
N ILE A 60 5.08 -12.30 14.60
CA ILE A 60 4.78 -10.94 14.11
C ILE A 60 4.58 -10.06 15.34
N TYR A 61 5.28 -8.94 15.36
CA TYR A 61 5.18 -7.95 16.43
C TYR A 61 4.59 -6.64 15.88
N ILE A 62 3.71 -6.02 16.65
CA ILE A 62 3.13 -4.71 16.39
C ILE A 62 3.46 -3.81 17.57
N ASN A 63 4.23 -2.73 17.36
CA ASN A 63 4.73 -1.86 18.43
C ASN A 63 5.43 -2.64 19.56
N ASP A 64 6.32 -3.58 19.15
CA ASP A 64 7.08 -4.47 20.03
C ASP A 64 6.22 -5.45 20.88
N GLU A 65 4.92 -5.55 20.60
CA GLU A 65 3.99 -6.50 21.20
C GLU A 65 3.72 -7.66 20.24
N LEU A 66 3.87 -8.92 20.68
CA LEU A 66 3.58 -10.11 19.88
C LEU A 66 2.09 -10.11 19.48
N LEU A 67 1.81 -10.21 18.17
CA LEU A 67 0.45 -10.32 17.66
C LEU A 67 -0.15 -11.66 18.06
N THR A 68 -1.22 -11.63 18.85
CA THR A 68 -1.93 -12.80 19.35
C THR A 68 -3.44 -12.58 19.23
N ILE A 69 -4.22 -13.65 19.38
CA ILE A 69 -5.68 -13.55 19.36
C ILE A 69 -6.21 -12.64 20.46
N ASP A 70 -5.54 -12.57 21.60
CA ASP A 70 -5.99 -11.80 22.77
C ASP A 70 -5.87 -10.28 22.57
N ASN A 71 -4.90 -9.82 21.76
CA ASN A 71 -4.69 -8.39 21.49
C ASN A 71 -5.13 -7.93 20.10
N LEU A 72 -5.60 -8.88 19.28
CA LEU A 72 -5.91 -8.65 17.87
C LEU A 72 -6.94 -7.54 17.67
N ASP A 73 -8.06 -7.57 18.37
CA ASP A 73 -9.14 -6.59 18.18
C ASP A 73 -8.68 -5.17 18.54
N ARG A 74 -7.91 -5.04 19.62
CA ARG A 74 -7.31 -3.76 20.04
C ARG A 74 -6.29 -3.22 19.04
N LEU A 75 -5.47 -4.09 18.44
CA LEU A 75 -4.49 -3.68 17.44
C LEU A 75 -5.18 -3.38 16.10
N ARG A 76 -6.12 -4.22 15.68
CA ARG A 76 -6.86 -4.07 14.42
C ARG A 76 -7.70 -2.78 14.39
N SER A 77 -8.24 -2.31 15.52
CA SER A 77 -8.97 -1.04 15.58
C SER A 77 -8.13 0.18 15.20
N LYS A 78 -6.80 0.04 15.16
CA LYS A 78 -5.84 1.08 14.73
C LYS A 78 -5.28 0.87 13.33
N MET A 79 -5.80 -0.10 12.60
CA MET A 79 -5.34 -0.48 11.26
C MET A 79 -6.47 -0.33 10.26
N GLY A 80 -6.15 0.14 9.07
CA GLY A 80 -7.04 0.19 7.93
C GLY A 80 -6.46 -0.53 6.73
N ILE A 81 -7.29 -1.21 5.96
CA ILE A 81 -6.89 -1.88 4.72
C ILE A 81 -7.85 -1.51 3.61
N ILE A 82 -7.30 -1.13 2.46
CA ILE A 82 -8.01 -0.89 1.21
C ILE A 82 -7.68 -2.06 0.28
N PHE A 83 -8.68 -2.86 -0.07
CA PHE A 83 -8.49 -4.02 -0.93
C PHE A 83 -8.54 -3.67 -2.42
N GLN A 84 -8.02 -4.57 -3.24
CA GLN A 84 -7.98 -4.48 -4.69
C GLN A 84 -9.37 -4.29 -5.31
N ASN A 85 -10.38 -5.03 -4.84
CA ASN A 85 -11.75 -4.93 -5.34
C ASN A 85 -12.65 -4.21 -4.34
N PRO A 86 -13.06 -2.95 -4.62
CA PRO A 86 -13.91 -2.18 -3.73
C PRO A 86 -15.34 -2.73 -3.63
N ASP A 87 -15.85 -3.45 -4.64
CA ASP A 87 -17.24 -3.94 -4.66
C ASP A 87 -17.58 -4.84 -3.46
N ASN A 88 -16.59 -5.52 -2.90
CA ASN A 88 -16.76 -6.41 -1.75
C ASN A 88 -16.71 -5.68 -0.40
N GLN A 89 -16.52 -4.36 -0.39
CA GLN A 89 -16.34 -3.57 0.84
C GLN A 89 -17.57 -2.75 1.19
N PHE A 90 -18.47 -2.49 0.23
CA PHE A 90 -19.65 -1.64 0.46
C PHE A 90 -20.74 -2.35 1.25
N VAL A 91 -21.20 -1.67 2.30
CA VAL A 91 -22.32 -2.10 3.16
C VAL A 91 -23.39 -1.01 3.31
N GLY A 92 -23.03 0.27 3.05
CA GLY A 92 -23.90 1.42 3.17
C GLY A 92 -24.91 1.55 2.02
N SER A 93 -26.10 2.10 2.29
CA SER A 93 -27.09 2.45 1.26
C SER A 93 -26.68 3.66 0.43
N THR A 94 -25.89 4.54 1.03
CA THR A 94 -25.30 5.72 0.40
C THR A 94 -23.80 5.74 0.63
N VAL A 95 -23.06 6.53 -0.15
CA VAL A 95 -21.63 6.78 0.06
C VAL A 95 -21.38 7.32 1.48
N LYS A 96 -22.25 8.20 1.96
CA LYS A 96 -22.15 8.74 3.32
C LYS A 96 -22.28 7.65 4.37
N ASP A 97 -23.27 6.76 4.23
CA ASP A 97 -23.50 5.65 5.16
C ASP A 97 -22.32 4.67 5.15
N ASP A 98 -21.73 4.44 3.97
CA ASP A 98 -20.59 3.54 3.83
C ASP A 98 -19.34 4.07 4.54
N ILE A 99 -19.02 5.37 4.36
CA ILE A 99 -17.92 6.02 5.09
C ILE A 99 -18.21 6.04 6.60
N ALA A 100 -19.48 6.26 6.99
CA ALA A 100 -19.91 6.30 8.39
C ALA A 100 -19.77 4.93 9.09
N PHE A 101 -19.95 3.82 8.37
CA PHE A 101 -20.00 2.48 8.93
C PHE A 101 -18.78 2.13 9.81
N GLY A 102 -17.57 2.43 9.34
CA GLY A 102 -16.35 2.25 10.12
C GLY A 102 -16.31 3.11 11.38
N LEU A 103 -16.78 4.35 11.28
CA LEU A 103 -16.81 5.32 12.39
C LEU A 103 -17.83 4.90 13.46
N GLU A 104 -19.00 4.40 13.05
CA GLU A 104 -20.03 3.89 13.95
C GLU A 104 -19.52 2.68 14.74
N ASN A 105 -18.84 1.75 14.09
CA ASN A 105 -18.24 0.58 14.74
C ASN A 105 -17.16 0.98 15.77
N HIS A 106 -16.53 2.14 15.59
CA HIS A 106 -15.55 2.70 16.54
C HIS A 106 -16.20 3.65 17.58
N LEU A 107 -17.53 3.71 17.62
CA LEU A 107 -18.30 4.55 18.56
C LEU A 107 -17.90 6.02 18.52
N ILE A 108 -17.54 6.54 17.34
CA ILE A 108 -17.17 7.94 17.15
C ILE A 108 -18.43 8.82 17.33
N GLU A 109 -18.28 9.93 18.02
CA GLU A 109 -19.37 10.86 18.27
C GLU A 109 -19.89 11.48 16.95
N ARG A 110 -21.21 11.68 16.83
CA ARG A 110 -21.88 12.05 15.57
C ARG A 110 -21.33 13.31 14.91
N SER A 111 -21.06 14.34 15.69
CA SER A 111 -20.51 15.60 15.16
C SER A 111 -19.10 15.40 14.57
N GLU A 112 -18.31 14.56 15.20
CA GLU A 112 -16.98 14.19 14.72
C GLU A 112 -17.05 13.28 13.48
N MET A 113 -18.02 12.36 13.42
CA MET A 113 -18.27 11.55 12.21
C MET A 113 -18.59 12.46 11.02
N GLU A 114 -19.50 13.42 11.17
CA GLU A 114 -19.87 14.36 10.09
C GLU A 114 -18.66 15.17 9.61
N ARG A 115 -17.82 15.65 10.54
CA ARG A 115 -16.57 16.35 10.23
C ARG A 115 -15.59 15.49 9.44
N ARG A 116 -15.40 14.23 9.85
CA ARG A 116 -14.48 13.29 9.18
C ARG A 116 -15.00 12.88 7.80
N ILE A 117 -16.29 12.59 7.68
CA ILE A 117 -16.91 12.28 6.38
C ILE A 117 -16.69 13.43 5.40
N GLU A 118 -16.95 14.67 5.82
CA GLU A 118 -16.73 15.86 4.98
C GLU A 118 -15.25 16.02 4.61
N LYS A 119 -14.33 15.90 5.58
CA LYS A 119 -12.87 16.02 5.36
C LYS A 119 -12.38 15.02 4.33
N TYR A 120 -12.70 13.75 4.53
CA TYR A 120 -12.10 12.68 3.74
C TYR A 120 -12.82 12.44 2.41
N SER A 121 -14.12 12.72 2.30
CA SER A 121 -14.79 12.73 1.00
C SER A 121 -14.26 13.83 0.07
N LYS A 122 -13.96 15.03 0.60
CA LYS A 122 -13.28 16.10 -0.15
C LYS A 122 -11.87 15.74 -0.57
N LEU A 123 -11.11 15.02 0.29
CA LEU A 123 -9.73 14.62 -0.02
C LEU A 123 -9.64 13.71 -1.25
N VAL A 124 -10.70 12.92 -1.50
CA VAL A 124 -10.79 11.98 -2.62
C VAL A 124 -11.76 12.44 -3.73
N ASP A 125 -12.21 13.70 -3.74
CA ASP A 125 -13.14 14.30 -4.71
C ASP A 125 -14.49 13.55 -4.80
N MET A 126 -15.03 13.11 -3.65
CA MET A 126 -16.31 12.38 -3.56
C MET A 126 -17.39 13.11 -2.77
N GLU A 127 -17.19 14.35 -2.37
CA GLU A 127 -18.14 15.13 -1.56
C GLU A 127 -19.50 15.35 -2.26
N LEU A 128 -19.51 15.45 -3.60
CA LEU A 128 -20.74 15.61 -4.39
C LEU A 128 -21.51 14.29 -4.60
N PHE A 129 -20.98 13.19 -4.11
CA PHE A 129 -21.53 11.85 -4.30
C PHE A 129 -22.06 11.23 -3.00
N LEU A 130 -22.01 11.95 -1.88
CA LEU A 130 -22.34 11.44 -0.54
C LEU A 130 -23.73 10.81 -0.45
N ASP A 131 -24.72 11.37 -1.14
CA ASP A 131 -26.10 10.86 -1.13
C ASP A 131 -26.38 9.81 -2.22
N LYS A 132 -25.36 9.44 -3.02
CA LYS A 132 -25.53 8.42 -4.07
C LYS A 132 -25.40 7.02 -3.52
N ASN A 133 -26.12 6.09 -4.14
CA ASN A 133 -25.92 4.66 -3.90
C ASN A 133 -24.57 4.23 -4.51
N PRO A 134 -23.71 3.51 -3.75
CA PRO A 134 -22.43 3.02 -4.24
C PRO A 134 -22.50 2.17 -5.51
N GLU A 135 -23.60 1.44 -5.74
CA GLU A 135 -23.80 0.65 -6.96
C GLU A 135 -23.80 1.49 -8.24
N ASN A 136 -24.18 2.78 -8.15
CA ASN A 136 -24.25 3.71 -9.27
C ASN A 136 -22.91 4.43 -9.54
N LEU A 137 -21.84 4.05 -8.85
CA LEU A 137 -20.50 4.62 -9.01
C LEU A 137 -19.65 3.81 -10.01
N SER A 138 -18.76 4.52 -10.71
CA SER A 138 -17.70 3.83 -11.48
C SER A 138 -16.72 3.11 -10.53
N GLY A 139 -15.96 2.13 -11.03
CA GLY A 139 -14.96 1.43 -10.23
C GLY A 139 -13.95 2.36 -9.55
N GLY A 140 -13.48 3.39 -10.26
CA GLY A 140 -12.60 4.41 -9.69
C GLY A 140 -13.26 5.25 -8.59
N GLN A 141 -14.54 5.60 -8.73
CA GLN A 141 -15.29 6.29 -7.70
C GLN A 141 -15.50 5.41 -6.47
N LYS A 142 -15.82 4.13 -6.66
CA LYS A 142 -15.92 3.15 -5.59
C LYS A 142 -14.61 3.04 -4.81
N GLN A 143 -13.48 2.94 -5.52
CA GLN A 143 -12.16 2.88 -4.87
C GLN A 143 -11.88 4.13 -4.03
N ARG A 144 -12.22 5.33 -4.52
CA ARG A 144 -12.07 6.57 -3.75
C ARG A 144 -12.96 6.59 -2.50
N VAL A 145 -14.19 6.08 -2.58
CA VAL A 145 -15.07 5.95 -1.40
C VAL A 145 -14.47 4.98 -0.38
N ALA A 146 -13.98 3.83 -0.80
CA ALA A 146 -13.30 2.88 0.08
C ALA A 146 -12.09 3.51 0.78
N ILE A 147 -11.28 4.29 0.05
CA ILE A 147 -10.16 5.05 0.61
C ILE A 147 -10.68 6.09 1.63
N ALA A 148 -11.72 6.87 1.30
CA ALA A 148 -12.30 7.84 2.23
C ALA A 148 -12.77 7.17 3.54
N GLY A 149 -13.43 6.01 3.45
CA GLY A 149 -13.88 5.24 4.61
C GLY A 149 -12.74 4.83 5.53
N VAL A 150 -11.67 4.28 4.96
CA VAL A 150 -10.48 3.89 5.74
C VAL A 150 -9.77 5.11 6.33
N LEU A 151 -9.61 6.19 5.57
CA LEU A 151 -8.97 7.42 6.06
C LEU A 151 -9.78 8.10 7.16
N ALA A 152 -11.12 8.05 7.09
CA ALA A 152 -12.01 8.62 8.10
C ALA A 152 -11.84 7.97 9.48
N MET A 153 -11.41 6.71 9.54
CA MET A 153 -11.09 6.02 10.78
C MET A 153 -9.83 6.58 11.47
N GLU A 154 -9.01 7.35 10.76
CA GLU A 154 -7.75 7.95 11.24
C GLU A 154 -6.79 6.92 11.86
N SER A 155 -6.74 5.72 11.27
CA SER A 155 -5.90 4.60 11.70
C SER A 155 -4.41 4.96 11.74
N ASP A 156 -3.64 4.33 12.65
CA ASP A 156 -2.18 4.49 12.76
C ASP A 156 -1.44 3.77 11.62
N LEU A 157 -2.02 2.69 11.09
CA LEU A 157 -1.54 1.92 9.94
C LEU A 157 -2.57 1.92 8.81
N ILE A 158 -2.11 2.18 7.59
CA ILE A 158 -2.94 2.09 6.39
C ILE A 158 -2.25 1.19 5.37
N ILE A 159 -2.96 0.14 4.94
CA ILE A 159 -2.49 -0.80 3.92
C ILE A 159 -3.28 -0.58 2.64
N PHE A 160 -2.61 -0.29 1.54
CA PHE A 160 -3.16 -0.26 0.19
C PHE A 160 -2.78 -1.57 -0.51
N ASP A 161 -3.74 -2.50 -0.66
CA ASP A 161 -3.49 -3.80 -1.29
C ASP A 161 -3.97 -3.77 -2.75
N GLU A 162 -3.05 -3.45 -3.67
CA GLU A 162 -3.28 -3.30 -5.12
C GLU A 162 -4.47 -2.37 -5.45
N SER A 163 -4.61 -1.30 -4.68
CA SER A 163 -5.78 -0.40 -4.69
C SER A 163 -5.98 0.38 -5.99
N THR A 164 -5.02 0.36 -6.91
CA THR A 164 -5.06 1.06 -8.20
C THR A 164 -5.25 0.12 -9.40
N SER A 165 -5.12 -1.19 -9.20
CA SER A 165 -5.07 -2.18 -10.29
C SER A 165 -6.35 -2.27 -11.16
N MET A 166 -7.49 -1.82 -10.63
CA MET A 166 -8.78 -1.79 -11.34
C MET A 166 -9.14 -0.40 -11.89
N LEU A 167 -8.21 0.56 -11.82
CA LEU A 167 -8.44 1.93 -12.24
C LEU A 167 -7.92 2.17 -13.66
N ASP A 168 -8.50 3.16 -14.33
CA ASP A 168 -7.91 3.73 -15.52
C ASP A 168 -6.66 4.56 -15.17
N PRO A 169 -5.80 4.91 -16.11
CA PRO A 169 -4.57 5.64 -15.84
C PRO A 169 -4.78 6.98 -15.15
N LYS A 170 -5.93 7.62 -15.36
CA LYS A 170 -6.29 8.88 -14.68
C LYS A 170 -6.62 8.62 -13.22
N GLY A 171 -7.46 7.63 -12.94
CA GLY A 171 -7.81 7.22 -11.58
C GLY A 171 -6.58 6.78 -10.77
N THR A 172 -5.69 6.01 -11.39
CA THR A 172 -4.39 5.61 -10.76
C THR A 172 -3.57 6.82 -10.34
N LYS A 173 -3.41 7.81 -11.22
CA LYS A 173 -2.67 9.05 -10.89
C LYS A 173 -3.32 9.83 -9.74
N GLU A 174 -4.64 9.91 -9.71
CA GLU A 174 -5.38 10.61 -8.64
C GLU A 174 -5.22 9.91 -7.29
N ILE A 175 -5.30 8.58 -7.25
CA ILE A 175 -5.06 7.81 -6.04
C ILE A 175 -3.60 7.94 -5.57
N ASN A 176 -2.62 7.81 -6.46
CA ASN A 176 -1.21 7.97 -6.12
C ASN A 176 -0.91 9.37 -5.58
N LYS A 177 -1.53 10.42 -6.14
CA LYS A 177 -1.47 11.77 -5.59
C LYS A 177 -2.07 11.85 -4.19
N THR A 178 -3.18 11.15 -3.94
CA THR A 178 -3.81 11.10 -2.61
C THR A 178 -2.89 10.42 -1.59
N ILE A 179 -2.28 9.28 -1.95
CA ILE A 179 -1.30 8.56 -1.10
C ILE A 179 -0.08 9.44 -0.81
N LYS A 180 0.46 10.12 -1.82
CA LYS A 180 1.56 11.07 -1.66
C LYS A 180 1.19 12.20 -0.70
N THR A 181 0.02 12.83 -0.90
CA THR A 181 -0.47 13.90 -0.03
C THR A 181 -0.68 13.42 1.41
N LEU A 182 -1.18 12.20 1.59
CA LEU A 182 -1.34 11.58 2.90
C LEU A 182 0.01 11.42 3.59
N LYS A 183 1.01 10.87 2.89
CA LYS A 183 2.38 10.72 3.39
C LYS A 183 2.99 12.05 3.83
N GLU A 184 2.81 13.11 3.03
CA GLU A 184 3.37 14.45 3.30
C GLU A 184 2.70 15.16 4.47
N ARG A 185 1.39 14.94 4.69
CA ARG A 185 0.60 15.66 5.69
C ARG A 185 0.44 14.92 7.01
N GLU A 186 0.42 13.61 6.98
CA GLU A 186 0.19 12.75 8.14
C GLU A 186 1.42 11.87 8.38
N THR A 187 2.53 12.53 8.77
CA THR A 187 3.86 11.92 8.92
C THR A 187 3.96 10.92 10.08
N ASP A 188 2.96 10.87 10.94
CA ASP A 188 2.82 9.93 12.06
C ASP A 188 2.18 8.59 11.66
N LYS A 189 1.62 8.52 10.44
CA LYS A 189 0.98 7.30 9.96
C LYS A 189 1.97 6.38 9.24
N THR A 190 1.89 5.10 9.56
CA THR A 190 2.60 4.06 8.81
C THR A 190 1.77 3.66 7.60
N ILE A 191 2.38 3.63 6.42
CA ILE A 191 1.73 3.29 5.16
C ILE A 191 2.42 2.09 4.55
N ILE A 192 1.63 1.10 4.13
CA ILE A 192 2.11 -0.03 3.33
C ILE A 192 1.39 0.03 1.98
N SER A 193 2.14 0.17 0.90
CA SER A 193 1.63 0.08 -0.48
C SER A 193 2.05 -1.26 -1.07
N ILE A 194 1.08 -2.12 -1.36
CA ILE A 194 1.28 -3.39 -2.04
C ILE A 194 0.89 -3.18 -3.50
N THR A 195 1.84 -3.37 -4.41
CA THR A 195 1.63 -3.14 -5.84
C THR A 195 2.56 -3.99 -6.70
N HIS A 196 2.28 -4.07 -7.98
CA HIS A 196 3.20 -4.58 -9.00
C HIS A 196 3.69 -3.46 -9.94
N GLU A 197 3.26 -2.22 -9.72
CA GLU A 197 3.65 -1.05 -10.49
C GLU A 197 4.79 -0.31 -9.79
N LEU A 198 5.95 -0.20 -10.48
CA LEU A 198 7.14 0.45 -9.91
C LEU A 198 6.95 1.96 -9.69
N GLU A 199 6.11 2.61 -10.51
CA GLU A 199 5.79 4.02 -10.36
C GLU A 199 5.18 4.36 -9.00
N GLU A 200 4.37 3.46 -8.43
CA GLU A 200 3.78 3.64 -7.11
C GLU A 200 4.82 3.53 -5.99
N ALA A 201 5.84 2.69 -6.19
CA ALA A 201 6.91 2.50 -5.22
C ALA A 201 7.90 3.67 -5.13
N LEU A 202 7.90 4.58 -6.12
CA LEU A 202 8.80 5.75 -6.14
C LEU A 202 8.64 6.67 -4.93
N TYR A 203 7.44 6.74 -4.36
CA TYR A 203 7.13 7.63 -3.24
C TYR A 203 7.39 7.02 -1.86
N ALA A 204 7.76 5.73 -1.81
CA ALA A 204 8.03 5.04 -0.56
C ALA A 204 9.40 5.43 0.03
N ASP A 205 9.53 5.34 1.35
CA ASP A 205 10.82 5.50 2.02
C ASP A 205 11.71 4.27 1.79
N ARG A 206 11.07 3.10 1.59
CA ARG A 206 11.73 1.80 1.41
C ARG A 206 10.90 0.92 0.50
N ILE A 207 11.58 0.13 -0.32
CA ILE A 207 10.99 -0.86 -1.21
C ILE A 207 11.47 -2.24 -0.77
N LEU A 208 10.52 -3.17 -0.67
CA LEU A 208 10.76 -4.58 -0.44
C LEU A 208 10.27 -5.36 -1.66
N VAL A 209 11.19 -6.05 -2.35
CA VAL A 209 10.86 -6.87 -3.52
C VAL A 209 10.65 -8.30 -3.09
N LEU A 210 9.45 -8.80 -3.32
CA LEU A 210 9.05 -10.17 -3.00
C LEU A 210 9.00 -11.02 -4.26
N ASN A 211 9.74 -12.14 -4.27
CA ASN A 211 9.72 -13.11 -5.35
C ASN A 211 9.61 -14.53 -4.78
N ASN A 212 8.56 -15.27 -5.18
CA ASN A 212 8.29 -16.64 -4.72
C ASN A 212 8.39 -16.79 -3.19
N GLY A 213 7.74 -15.90 -2.45
CA GLY A 213 7.67 -15.93 -1.00
C GLY A 213 8.95 -15.51 -0.27
N LYS A 214 9.96 -14.99 -0.97
CA LYS A 214 11.23 -14.52 -0.39
C LYS A 214 11.50 -13.05 -0.72
N ILE A 215 12.15 -12.36 0.19
CA ILE A 215 12.66 -11.01 -0.05
C ILE A 215 13.93 -11.14 -0.89
N VAL A 216 13.94 -10.56 -2.09
CA VAL A 216 15.10 -10.58 -3.00
C VAL A 216 15.82 -9.24 -3.08
N LEU A 217 15.14 -8.14 -2.80
CA LEU A 217 15.73 -6.81 -2.62
C LEU A 217 15.01 -6.09 -1.48
N ASP A 218 15.76 -5.27 -0.76
CA ASP A 218 15.27 -4.49 0.36
C ASP A 218 16.15 -3.23 0.52
N GLY A 219 15.56 -2.05 0.37
CA GLY A 219 16.32 -0.80 0.44
C GLY A 219 15.51 0.42 0.04
N LYS A 220 16.18 1.56 -0.05
CA LYS A 220 15.58 2.79 -0.57
C LYS A 220 15.27 2.64 -2.06
N PRO A 221 14.33 3.42 -2.62
CA PRO A 221 14.07 3.43 -4.06
C PRO A 221 15.34 3.63 -4.90
N THR A 222 16.26 4.49 -4.47
CA THR A 222 17.57 4.75 -5.13
C THR A 222 18.48 3.52 -5.19
N ASP A 223 18.32 2.59 -4.26
CA ASP A 223 19.18 1.39 -4.16
C ASP A 223 18.53 0.20 -4.88
N VAL A 224 17.20 0.11 -4.86
CA VAL A 224 16.43 -1.00 -5.42
C VAL A 224 16.18 -0.83 -6.92
N LEU A 225 15.79 0.36 -7.37
CA LEU A 225 15.39 0.60 -8.77
C LEU A 225 16.51 0.39 -9.79
N PRO A 226 17.80 0.63 -9.50
CA PRO A 226 18.89 0.29 -10.41
C PRO A 226 19.07 -1.22 -10.65
N CYS A 227 18.56 -2.08 -9.75
CA CYS A 227 18.68 -3.53 -9.84
C CYS A 227 17.71 -4.15 -10.86
N GLN A 228 17.67 -3.58 -12.09
CA GLN A 228 16.68 -3.92 -13.11
C GLN A 228 16.59 -5.41 -13.43
N ASP A 229 17.72 -6.12 -13.49
CA ASP A 229 17.75 -7.55 -13.80
C ASP A 229 17.02 -8.40 -12.73
N ILE A 230 17.11 -8.01 -11.46
CA ILE A 230 16.38 -8.67 -10.35
C ILE A 230 14.90 -8.30 -10.39
N LEU A 231 14.57 -7.05 -10.71
CA LEU A 231 13.19 -6.59 -10.86
C LEU A 231 12.48 -7.35 -11.99
N GLU A 232 13.12 -7.47 -13.17
CA GLU A 232 12.60 -8.22 -14.31
C GLU A 232 12.47 -9.72 -13.98
N ALA A 233 13.46 -10.31 -13.32
CA ALA A 233 13.42 -11.71 -12.86
C ALA A 233 12.31 -11.94 -11.81
N SER A 234 11.88 -10.88 -11.12
CA SER A 234 10.74 -10.88 -10.18
C SER A 234 9.39 -10.59 -10.87
N GLY A 235 9.36 -10.57 -12.21
CA GLY A 235 8.15 -10.37 -13.00
C GLY A 235 7.61 -8.93 -12.97
N LEU A 236 8.45 -7.95 -12.63
CA LEU A 236 8.09 -6.53 -12.58
C LEU A 236 8.44 -5.85 -13.90
N LYS A 237 7.57 -4.96 -14.35
CA LYS A 237 7.81 -4.12 -15.52
C LYS A 237 8.67 -2.92 -15.13
N VAL A 238 9.91 -2.91 -15.58
CA VAL A 238 10.83 -1.78 -15.33
C VAL A 238 10.34 -0.52 -16.05
N ILE A 239 10.38 0.61 -15.35
CA ILE A 239 10.02 1.94 -15.87
C ILE A 239 10.93 2.29 -17.06
N ASP A 240 10.35 2.83 -18.14
CA ASP A 240 11.12 3.12 -19.37
C ASP A 240 12.27 4.10 -19.14
N GLY A 241 12.11 5.08 -18.22
CA GLY A 241 13.19 5.97 -17.81
C GLY A 241 14.39 5.25 -17.19
N LEU A 242 14.14 4.20 -16.39
CA LEU A 242 15.22 3.38 -15.82
C LEU A 242 15.96 2.56 -16.90
N LYS A 243 15.24 2.03 -17.89
CA LYS A 243 15.85 1.34 -19.03
C LYS A 243 16.73 2.27 -19.83
N LEU A 244 16.25 3.51 -20.09
CA LEU A 244 17.02 4.53 -20.80
C LEU A 244 18.31 4.86 -20.03
N ILE A 245 18.27 5.01 -18.71
CA ILE A 245 19.47 5.22 -17.88
C ILE A 245 20.47 4.09 -18.08
N LYS A 246 20.01 2.83 -17.95
CA LYS A 246 20.85 1.63 -18.13
C LYS A 246 21.49 1.55 -19.52
N ASP A 247 20.79 1.99 -20.56
CA ASP A 247 21.32 2.02 -21.92
C ASP A 247 22.31 3.17 -22.13
N LEU A 248 22.07 4.35 -21.54
CA LEU A 248 23.00 5.47 -21.55
C LEU A 248 24.29 5.16 -20.76
N GLU A 249 24.21 4.35 -19.72
CA GLU A 249 25.40 3.91 -18.96
C GLU A 249 26.39 3.10 -19.82
N LYS A 250 25.94 2.41 -20.86
CA LYS A 250 26.75 1.61 -21.78
C LYS A 250 27.46 2.42 -22.86
N VAL A 251 27.07 3.69 -23.07
CA VAL A 251 27.55 4.58 -24.13
C VAL A 251 28.39 5.71 -23.52
N GLU A 252 29.49 6.06 -24.17
CA GLU A 252 30.29 7.23 -23.79
C GLU A 252 29.89 8.45 -24.62
N PHE A 253 29.56 9.54 -23.96
CA PHE A 253 29.23 10.83 -24.59
C PHE A 253 29.53 12.02 -23.64
N ALA A 254 29.61 13.24 -24.21
CA ALA A 254 29.79 14.43 -23.43
C ALA A 254 28.61 14.68 -22.48
N SER A 255 28.88 15.11 -21.24
CA SER A 255 27.89 15.37 -20.18
C SER A 255 27.05 14.15 -19.76
N LYS A 256 27.55 12.92 -19.97
CA LYS A 256 26.86 11.67 -19.61
C LYS A 256 26.33 11.69 -18.18
N LYS A 257 27.15 12.08 -17.22
CA LYS A 257 26.77 12.14 -15.80
C LYS A 257 25.60 13.11 -15.57
N GLU A 258 25.69 14.31 -16.11
CA GLU A 258 24.64 15.34 -15.96
C GLU A 258 23.31 14.90 -16.55
N VAL A 259 23.32 14.23 -17.71
CA VAL A 259 22.12 13.68 -18.34
C VAL A 259 21.51 12.57 -17.49
N ILE A 260 22.31 11.65 -16.95
CA ILE A 260 21.84 10.56 -16.10
C ILE A 260 21.27 11.12 -14.78
N ASP A 261 21.96 12.07 -14.15
CA ASP A 261 21.48 12.71 -12.91
C ASP A 261 20.14 13.42 -13.14
N THR A 262 19.99 14.14 -14.26
CA THR A 262 18.72 14.80 -14.65
C THR A 262 17.60 13.80 -14.88
N LEU A 263 17.89 12.64 -15.50
CA LEU A 263 16.89 11.59 -15.69
C LEU A 263 16.46 10.97 -14.36
N TRP A 264 17.37 10.72 -13.44
CA TRP A 264 17.04 10.27 -12.09
C TRP A 264 16.13 11.27 -11.37
N GLU A 265 16.47 12.57 -11.38
CA GLU A 265 15.62 13.60 -10.79
C GLU A 265 14.23 13.62 -11.42
N SER A 266 14.14 13.49 -12.75
CA SER A 266 12.86 13.43 -13.46
C SER A 266 11.99 12.23 -13.05
N ILE A 267 12.59 11.05 -12.88
CA ILE A 267 11.86 9.84 -12.44
C ILE A 267 11.27 10.03 -11.05
N PHE A 268 11.99 10.65 -10.11
CA PHE A 268 11.50 10.89 -8.75
C PHE A 268 10.54 12.09 -8.63
N GLN A 269 10.41 12.92 -9.68
CA GLN A 269 9.47 14.04 -9.73
C GLN A 269 8.12 13.66 -10.40
N MET A 270 8.04 12.52 -11.08
CA MET A 270 6.82 12.02 -11.71
C MET A 270 5.77 11.63 -10.68
#